data_9deb610f58fe47360537697835e3d97f
#
_entry.id   9deb610f58fe47360537697835e3d97f
#
_cell.length_a   1.000
_cell.length_b   1.000
_cell.length_c   1.000
_cell.angle_alpha   90.00
_cell.angle_beta   90.00
_cell.angle_gamma   90.00
#
_symmetry.space_group_name_H-M   'P 1'
#
loop_
_entity.id
_entity.type
_entity.pdbx_description
1 polymer ?
#
loop_
_entity_poly.entity_id
_entity_poly.type
_entity_poly.pdbx_seq_one_letter_code
_entity_poly.pdbx_strand_id
1 'polypeptide(L)'
;MTIAPTRARARRLSACKPTGRLQLGNLFGMILPLVAGQDDSETVTMLADLHSLTVEHDPAAVRGRTLEQAAVLLAAGVDPQRCTLYVQSHLPEHTQLHYLLECATGYGEAQRMVAFKEKAGRGEQVRLSLLTYPVLMAADILLHDTEQVPVGDDQLQHVELARTVANRFNGRYGPVFTVPAAVPAPVAARVMDLADPTAKMGKTNVVSAGVIGILDEPDVVRRKVMRAVTDGGSTVRHDRERQPGVTNLLEIYQACTGSTGHFSSYGQLKRETAEAVVAVLTPIQERYEALRRRPETVEAALAEGARRARPRAAATLRRAGEAIGLVSF
;
A
#
# COMPACT_ATOMS: atom_id res chain seq x y z
N MET A 1 -42.88 7.48 -5.65
CA MET A 1 -41.43 7.59 -5.89
C MET A 1 -40.76 6.37 -5.26
N THR A 2 -40.39 5.38 -6.06
CA THR A 2 -39.72 4.18 -5.61
C THR A 2 -38.25 4.56 -5.42
N ILE A 3 -37.78 4.61 -4.17
CA ILE A 3 -36.36 4.82 -3.86
C ILE A 3 -35.65 3.57 -4.37
N ALA A 4 -34.80 3.72 -5.41
CA ALA A 4 -33.96 2.65 -5.89
C ALA A 4 -33.09 2.15 -4.70
N PRO A 5 -32.92 0.83 -4.49
CA PRO A 5 -32.11 0.32 -3.41
C PRO A 5 -30.68 0.86 -3.59
N THR A 6 -30.19 1.56 -2.58
CA THR A 6 -28.81 2.05 -2.54
C THR A 6 -27.91 0.84 -2.69
N ARG A 7 -27.22 0.71 -3.83
CA ARG A 7 -26.29 -0.39 -4.08
C ARG A 7 -25.26 -0.39 -2.95
N ALA A 8 -25.17 -1.49 -2.22
CA ALA A 8 -24.19 -1.62 -1.15
C ALA A 8 -22.80 -1.28 -1.70
N ARG A 9 -22.07 -0.41 -1.00
CA ARG A 9 -20.71 -0.02 -1.41
C ARG A 9 -19.82 -1.25 -1.39
N ALA A 10 -19.01 -1.44 -2.43
CA ALA A 10 -18.05 -2.54 -2.48
C ALA A 10 -17.03 -2.42 -1.34
N ARG A 11 -16.71 -3.53 -0.70
CA ARG A 11 -15.69 -3.58 0.35
C ARG A 11 -14.31 -3.69 -0.28
N ARG A 12 -13.44 -2.74 0.07
CA ARG A 12 -12.06 -2.65 -0.41
C ARG A 12 -11.07 -2.78 0.73
N LEU A 13 -9.97 -3.49 0.48
CA LEU A 13 -8.82 -3.52 1.38
C LEU A 13 -7.62 -2.89 0.68
N SER A 14 -6.96 -1.97 1.39
CA SER A 14 -5.64 -1.47 1.04
C SER A 14 -4.72 -1.66 2.24
N ALA A 15 -3.49 -2.10 2.01
CA ALA A 15 -2.52 -2.31 3.08
C ALA A 15 -1.17 -1.68 2.77
N CYS A 16 -0.53 -1.12 3.78
CA CYS A 16 0.79 -0.53 3.69
C CYS A 16 1.75 -1.20 4.67
N LYS A 17 2.78 -1.87 4.16
CA LYS A 17 3.84 -2.45 5.01
C LYS A 17 4.74 -1.32 5.55
N PRO A 18 4.92 -1.19 6.88
CA PRO A 18 5.71 -0.12 7.48
C PRO A 18 7.23 -0.41 7.40
N THR A 19 7.73 -0.68 6.18
CA THR A 19 9.16 -0.83 5.89
C THR A 19 9.64 0.35 5.07
N GLY A 20 10.65 1.06 5.57
CA GLY A 20 11.17 2.28 4.93
C GLY A 20 10.20 3.47 5.05
N ARG A 21 10.62 4.62 4.54
CA ARG A 21 9.81 5.83 4.49
C ARG A 21 8.87 5.83 3.29
N LEU A 22 7.70 6.43 3.44
CA LEU A 22 6.80 6.66 2.32
C LEU A 22 7.41 7.69 1.36
N GLN A 23 7.27 7.44 0.06
CA GLN A 23 7.87 8.21 -1.01
C GLN A 23 6.79 8.62 -2.04
N LEU A 24 7.18 9.46 -2.99
CA LEU A 24 6.27 10.08 -3.95
C LEU A 24 5.44 9.06 -4.75
N GLY A 25 6.02 7.91 -5.11
CA GLY A 25 5.27 6.83 -5.77
C GLY A 25 4.21 6.18 -4.88
N ASN A 26 4.41 6.15 -3.54
CA ASN A 26 3.36 5.73 -2.61
C ASN A 26 2.26 6.78 -2.52
N LEU A 27 2.62 8.06 -2.54
CA LEU A 27 1.63 9.15 -2.51
C LEU A 27 0.68 9.06 -3.70
N PHE A 28 1.22 9.04 -4.92
CA PHE A 28 0.40 9.01 -6.13
C PHE A 28 -0.19 7.64 -6.44
N GLY A 29 0.55 6.54 -6.15
CA GLY A 29 0.13 5.18 -6.50
C GLY A 29 -0.85 4.53 -5.52
N MET A 30 -0.94 5.03 -4.28
CA MET A 30 -1.75 4.41 -3.25
C MET A 30 -2.54 5.44 -2.42
N ILE A 31 -1.86 6.46 -1.86
CA ILE A 31 -2.46 7.31 -0.83
C ILE A 31 -3.52 8.24 -1.41
N LEU A 32 -3.20 9.02 -2.43
CA LEU A 32 -4.16 9.94 -3.05
C LEU A 32 -5.34 9.22 -3.71
N PRO A 33 -5.17 8.10 -4.44
CA PRO A 33 -6.28 7.28 -4.89
C PRO A 33 -7.16 6.74 -3.76
N LEU A 34 -6.56 6.33 -2.64
CA LEU A 34 -7.29 5.90 -1.45
C LEU A 34 -8.15 7.05 -0.90
N VAL A 35 -7.56 8.25 -0.75
CA VAL A 35 -8.26 9.46 -0.27
C VAL A 35 -9.39 9.84 -1.21
N ALA A 36 -9.16 9.83 -2.51
CA ALA A 36 -10.20 10.15 -3.50
C ALA A 36 -11.37 9.15 -3.50
N GLY A 37 -11.07 7.86 -3.28
CA GLY A 37 -12.06 6.77 -3.35
C GLY A 37 -12.75 6.40 -2.04
N GLN A 38 -12.45 7.09 -0.91
CA GLN A 38 -12.99 6.67 0.40
C GLN A 38 -14.49 6.88 0.58
N ASP A 39 -15.16 7.64 -0.32
CA ASP A 39 -16.64 7.74 -0.36
C ASP A 39 -17.29 6.70 -1.27
N ASP A 40 -16.56 6.13 -2.21
CA ASP A 40 -17.10 5.24 -3.23
C ASP A 40 -17.22 3.78 -2.75
N SER A 41 -16.50 3.43 -1.67
CA SER A 41 -16.40 2.08 -1.16
C SER A 41 -16.34 2.05 0.37
N GLU A 42 -16.70 0.90 0.97
CA GLU A 42 -16.38 0.60 2.35
C GLU A 42 -14.89 0.20 2.41
N THR A 43 -14.04 1.18 2.71
CA THR A 43 -12.59 0.98 2.63
C THR A 43 -12.01 0.64 4.00
N VAL A 44 -11.26 -0.45 4.05
CA VAL A 44 -10.37 -0.82 5.14
C VAL A 44 -8.94 -0.52 4.70
N THR A 45 -8.23 0.26 5.48
CA THR A 45 -6.80 0.57 5.28
C THR A 45 -6.01 0.07 6.48
N MET A 46 -5.00 -0.75 6.23
CA MET A 46 -4.26 -1.43 7.26
C MET A 46 -2.76 -1.14 7.17
N LEU A 47 -2.15 -0.84 8.32
CA LEU A 47 -0.69 -0.85 8.47
C LEU A 47 -0.25 -2.29 8.78
N ALA A 48 0.33 -2.95 7.78
CA ALA A 48 0.65 -4.38 7.81
C ALA A 48 1.99 -4.62 8.54
N ASP A 49 2.02 -4.37 9.85
CA ASP A 49 3.22 -4.46 10.68
C ASP A 49 3.70 -5.90 10.88
N LEU A 50 2.81 -6.89 10.96
CA LEU A 50 3.20 -8.30 11.04
C LEU A 50 4.01 -8.75 9.80
N HIS A 51 3.69 -8.23 8.62
CA HIS A 51 4.49 -8.50 7.43
C HIS A 51 5.92 -7.94 7.52
N SER A 52 6.18 -6.94 8.39
CA SER A 52 7.52 -6.40 8.61
C SER A 52 8.45 -7.40 9.30
N LEU A 53 7.89 -8.36 10.04
CA LEU A 53 8.63 -9.38 10.78
C LEU A 53 9.22 -10.49 9.89
N THR A 54 8.91 -10.51 8.60
CA THR A 54 9.44 -11.48 7.62
C THR A 54 10.94 -11.32 7.36
N VAL A 55 11.52 -10.21 7.78
CA VAL A 55 12.95 -9.90 7.69
C VAL A 55 13.49 -9.49 9.06
N GLU A 56 14.81 -9.44 9.20
CA GLU A 56 15.43 -8.91 10.42
C GLU A 56 15.06 -7.44 10.59
N HIS A 57 14.77 -7.04 11.82
CA HIS A 57 14.29 -5.70 12.13
C HIS A 57 14.69 -5.25 13.53
N ASP A 58 14.80 -3.95 13.71
CA ASP A 58 14.87 -3.29 15.00
C ASP A 58 13.44 -3.05 15.52
N PRO A 59 13.05 -3.55 16.70
CA PRO A 59 11.71 -3.35 17.26
C PRO A 59 11.32 -1.88 17.42
N ALA A 60 12.23 -1.00 17.82
CA ALA A 60 11.97 0.42 17.94
C ALA A 60 11.68 1.06 16.59
N ALA A 61 12.41 0.65 15.54
CA ALA A 61 12.19 1.12 14.18
C ALA A 61 10.84 0.65 13.60
N VAL A 62 10.39 -0.58 13.88
CA VAL A 62 9.06 -1.06 13.44
C VAL A 62 7.96 -0.19 14.06
N ARG A 63 7.98 0.01 15.40
CA ARG A 63 7.01 0.85 16.08
C ARG A 63 7.01 2.28 15.55
N GLY A 64 8.19 2.90 15.47
CA GLY A 64 8.32 4.29 15.01
C GLY A 64 7.81 4.46 13.58
N ARG A 65 8.14 3.55 12.65
CA ARG A 65 7.67 3.61 11.26
C ARG A 65 6.18 3.38 11.12
N THR A 66 5.60 2.50 11.94
CA THR A 66 4.14 2.26 11.94
C THR A 66 3.39 3.53 12.30
N LEU A 67 3.80 4.21 13.37
CA LEU A 67 3.19 5.48 13.78
C LEU A 67 3.47 6.63 12.79
N GLU A 68 4.69 6.72 12.25
CA GLU A 68 5.03 7.69 11.21
C GLU A 68 4.15 7.53 9.97
N GLN A 69 4.01 6.28 9.47
CA GLN A 69 3.18 6.03 8.29
C GLN A 69 1.70 6.28 8.55
N ALA A 70 1.18 5.94 9.75
CA ALA A 70 -0.17 6.29 10.15
C ALA A 70 -0.39 7.82 10.12
N ALA A 71 0.53 8.58 10.70
CA ALA A 71 0.47 10.03 10.70
C ALA A 71 0.53 10.62 9.29
N VAL A 72 1.36 10.06 8.39
CA VAL A 72 1.43 10.48 6.98
C VAL A 72 0.12 10.17 6.25
N LEU A 73 -0.51 9.01 6.46
CA LEU A 73 -1.81 8.68 5.85
C LEU A 73 -2.89 9.68 6.29
N LEU A 74 -2.99 9.95 7.58
CA LEU A 74 -3.93 10.94 8.14
C LEU A 74 -3.64 12.34 7.59
N ALA A 75 -2.37 12.77 7.57
CA ALA A 75 -1.95 14.05 7.04
C ALA A 75 -2.25 14.22 5.54
N ALA A 76 -2.16 13.15 4.78
CA ALA A 76 -2.49 13.13 3.35
C ALA A 76 -4.00 13.14 3.08
N GLY A 77 -4.85 12.99 4.10
CA GLY A 77 -6.31 13.11 3.98
C GLY A 77 -7.09 11.80 4.13
N VAL A 78 -6.45 10.72 4.59
CA VAL A 78 -7.22 9.53 5.03
C VAL A 78 -8.04 9.92 6.26
N ASP A 79 -9.36 9.90 6.10
CA ASP A 79 -10.32 10.29 7.13
C ASP A 79 -10.77 9.06 7.92
N PRO A 80 -10.44 8.94 9.22
CA PRO A 80 -10.87 7.82 10.06
C PRO A 80 -12.38 7.67 10.20
N GLN A 81 -13.18 8.69 9.89
CA GLN A 81 -14.64 8.60 9.89
C GLN A 81 -15.17 7.91 8.62
N ARG A 82 -14.46 8.04 7.51
CA ARG A 82 -14.85 7.54 6.18
C ARG A 82 -14.14 6.23 5.81
N CYS A 83 -12.95 6.00 6.36
CA CYS A 83 -12.11 4.83 6.12
C CYS A 83 -11.77 4.16 7.45
N THR A 84 -11.77 2.83 7.50
CA THR A 84 -11.33 2.10 8.69
C THR A 84 -9.81 1.95 8.65
N LEU A 85 -9.09 2.77 9.43
CA LEU A 85 -7.62 2.76 9.49
C LEU A 85 -7.14 2.14 10.81
N TYR A 86 -6.35 1.07 10.76
CA TYR A 86 -5.81 0.40 11.95
C TYR A 86 -4.46 -0.28 11.68
N VAL A 87 -3.82 -0.80 12.74
CA VAL A 87 -2.59 -1.61 12.65
C VAL A 87 -2.96 -3.09 12.67
N GLN A 88 -2.41 -3.88 11.76
CA GLN A 88 -2.71 -5.32 11.61
C GLN A 88 -2.62 -6.09 12.91
N SER A 89 -1.56 -5.87 13.71
CA SER A 89 -1.37 -6.53 15.00
C SER A 89 -2.39 -6.16 16.08
N HIS A 90 -3.21 -5.13 15.87
CA HIS A 90 -4.30 -4.79 16.79
C HIS A 90 -5.47 -5.80 16.75
N LEU A 91 -5.56 -6.60 15.69
CA LEU A 91 -6.56 -7.64 15.52
C LEU A 91 -5.87 -9.02 15.50
N PRO A 92 -5.86 -9.79 16.60
CA PRO A 92 -5.29 -11.13 16.63
C PRO A 92 -5.99 -12.10 15.67
N GLU A 93 -7.19 -11.77 15.23
CA GLU A 93 -7.96 -12.50 14.23
C GLU A 93 -7.19 -12.73 12.91
N HIS A 94 -6.27 -11.82 12.54
CA HIS A 94 -5.39 -11.99 11.39
C HIS A 94 -4.51 -13.24 11.51
N THR A 95 -3.82 -13.39 12.64
CA THR A 95 -2.93 -14.54 12.87
C THR A 95 -3.69 -15.82 13.12
N GLN A 96 -4.86 -15.76 13.73
CA GLN A 96 -5.72 -16.92 13.93
C GLN A 96 -6.26 -17.43 12.60
N LEU A 97 -6.81 -16.55 11.76
CA LEU A 97 -7.26 -16.94 10.41
C LEU A 97 -6.09 -17.42 9.54
N HIS A 98 -4.93 -16.77 9.63
CA HIS A 98 -3.72 -17.21 8.92
C HIS A 98 -3.44 -18.68 9.18
N TYR A 99 -3.45 -19.13 10.45
CA TYR A 99 -3.20 -20.54 10.77
C TYR A 99 -4.25 -21.47 10.15
N LEU A 100 -5.55 -21.11 10.19
CA LEU A 100 -6.60 -21.92 9.57
C LEU A 100 -6.41 -22.02 8.05
N LEU A 101 -5.97 -20.95 7.40
CA LEU A 101 -5.69 -20.94 5.96
C LEU A 101 -4.39 -21.68 5.61
N GLU A 102 -3.37 -21.70 6.48
CA GLU A 102 -2.19 -22.55 6.30
C GLU A 102 -2.58 -24.03 6.24
N CYS A 103 -3.52 -24.47 7.08
CA CYS A 103 -4.05 -25.85 7.05
C CYS A 103 -4.83 -26.16 5.74
N ALA A 104 -5.26 -25.15 5.00
CA ALA A 104 -5.95 -25.27 3.72
C ALA A 104 -5.05 -24.98 2.50
N THR A 105 -3.78 -24.61 2.71
CA THR A 105 -2.83 -24.22 1.66
C THR A 105 -1.76 -25.29 1.45
N GLY A 106 -1.52 -25.67 0.21
CA GLY A 106 -0.46 -26.64 -0.10
C GLY A 106 0.94 -26.02 -0.01
N TYR A 107 1.89 -26.76 0.58
CA TYR A 107 3.30 -26.36 0.67
C TYR A 107 3.88 -25.93 -0.70
N GLY A 108 3.60 -26.72 -1.76
CA GLY A 108 4.06 -26.41 -3.12
C GLY A 108 3.46 -25.13 -3.70
N GLU A 109 2.29 -24.68 -3.23
CA GLU A 109 1.72 -23.40 -3.65
C GLU A 109 2.50 -22.22 -3.03
N ALA A 110 2.79 -22.30 -1.74
CA ALA A 110 3.60 -21.28 -1.05
C ALA A 110 5.01 -21.19 -1.66
N GLN A 111 5.66 -22.31 -1.99
CA GLN A 111 6.97 -22.33 -2.64
C GLN A 111 6.99 -21.73 -4.06
N ARG A 112 5.88 -21.80 -4.79
CA ARG A 112 5.79 -21.26 -6.15
C ARG A 112 5.63 -19.75 -6.19
N MET A 113 5.42 -19.09 -5.07
CA MET A 113 5.32 -17.62 -5.01
C MET A 113 6.64 -16.98 -5.46
N VAL A 114 6.56 -16.03 -6.39
CA VAL A 114 7.73 -15.34 -6.98
C VAL A 114 8.59 -14.70 -5.89
N ALA A 115 7.96 -14.02 -4.96
CA ALA A 115 8.68 -13.33 -3.88
C ALA A 115 9.45 -14.27 -2.94
N PHE A 116 9.02 -15.53 -2.78
CA PHE A 116 9.79 -16.54 -2.05
C PHE A 116 11.04 -16.95 -2.85
N LYS A 117 10.86 -17.25 -4.16
CA LYS A 117 11.96 -17.66 -5.03
C LYS A 117 13.06 -16.62 -5.14
N GLU A 118 12.68 -15.34 -5.29
CA GLU A 118 13.63 -14.24 -5.41
C GLU A 118 14.50 -14.04 -4.17
N LYS A 119 13.93 -14.24 -2.97
CA LYS A 119 14.64 -14.03 -1.70
C LYS A 119 15.36 -15.29 -1.22
N ALA A 120 14.78 -16.48 -1.40
CA ALA A 120 15.41 -17.73 -1.02
C ALA A 120 16.71 -18.02 -1.82
N GLY A 121 16.82 -17.52 -3.05
CA GLY A 121 18.00 -17.68 -3.90
C GLY A 121 19.24 -16.86 -3.51
N ARG A 122 19.13 -15.96 -2.52
CA ARG A 122 20.24 -15.05 -2.14
C ARG A 122 21.16 -15.59 -1.04
N GLY A 123 21.02 -16.85 -0.62
CA GLY A 123 21.90 -17.50 0.37
C GLY A 123 21.75 -17.00 1.82
N GLU A 124 20.76 -16.19 2.11
CA GLU A 124 20.44 -15.71 3.46
C GLU A 124 19.64 -16.77 4.23
N GLN A 125 19.71 -16.73 5.57
CA GLN A 125 18.88 -17.60 6.42
C GLN A 125 17.39 -17.24 6.21
N VAL A 126 16.69 -18.08 5.46
CA VAL A 126 15.28 -17.86 5.08
C VAL A 126 14.38 -18.19 6.28
N ARG A 127 13.66 -17.21 6.80
CA ARG A 127 12.65 -17.40 7.85
C ARG A 127 11.42 -18.12 7.29
N LEU A 128 10.79 -18.98 8.09
CA LEU A 128 9.54 -19.67 7.72
C LEU A 128 8.45 -18.65 7.34
N SER A 129 8.39 -17.52 8.03
CA SER A 129 7.46 -16.43 7.73
C SER A 129 7.60 -15.86 6.31
N LEU A 130 8.75 -16.00 5.66
CA LEU A 130 8.92 -15.62 4.25
C LEU A 130 8.20 -16.60 3.29
N LEU A 131 8.02 -17.86 3.69
CA LEU A 131 7.25 -18.84 2.94
C LEU A 131 5.75 -18.64 3.14
N THR A 132 5.32 -18.29 4.37
CA THR A 132 3.90 -18.30 4.76
C THR A 132 3.23 -16.93 4.70
N TYR A 133 3.99 -15.81 4.56
CA TYR A 133 3.36 -14.47 4.50
C TYR A 133 2.32 -14.29 3.37
N PRO A 134 2.37 -14.98 2.21
CA PRO A 134 1.29 -14.86 1.22
C PRO A 134 -0.04 -15.40 1.74
N VAL A 135 0.00 -16.38 2.65
CA VAL A 135 -1.19 -16.91 3.33
C VAL A 135 -1.67 -15.94 4.40
N LEU A 136 -0.76 -15.22 5.09
CA LEU A 136 -1.14 -14.12 5.98
C LEU A 136 -1.82 -12.99 5.19
N MET A 137 -1.32 -12.65 4.00
CA MET A 137 -1.99 -11.67 3.14
C MET A 137 -3.37 -12.15 2.68
N ALA A 138 -3.53 -13.45 2.39
CA ALA A 138 -4.85 -14.02 2.12
C ALA A 138 -5.78 -13.89 3.33
N ALA A 139 -5.29 -14.14 4.56
CA ALA A 139 -6.06 -13.92 5.79
C ALA A 139 -6.47 -12.44 5.93
N ASP A 140 -5.56 -11.50 5.69
CA ASP A 140 -5.85 -10.06 5.72
C ASP A 140 -7.03 -9.69 4.82
N ILE A 141 -7.04 -10.23 3.60
CA ILE A 141 -8.08 -9.96 2.60
C ILE A 141 -9.41 -10.62 2.99
N LEU A 142 -9.38 -11.89 3.34
CA LEU A 142 -10.58 -12.69 3.58
C LEU A 142 -11.28 -12.34 4.90
N LEU A 143 -10.52 -11.89 5.90
CA LEU A 143 -11.02 -11.53 7.22
C LEU A 143 -12.11 -10.44 7.20
N HIS A 144 -12.01 -9.54 6.23
CA HIS A 144 -12.91 -8.39 6.08
C HIS A 144 -14.03 -8.59 5.05
N ASP A 145 -14.24 -9.82 4.57
CA ASP A 145 -15.18 -10.09 3.46
C ASP A 145 -14.90 -9.19 2.25
N THR A 146 -13.62 -8.96 1.94
CA THR A 146 -13.17 -8.04 0.90
C THR A 146 -13.63 -8.50 -0.47
N GLU A 147 -14.25 -7.59 -1.23
CA GLU A 147 -14.70 -7.84 -2.60
C GLU A 147 -13.67 -7.39 -3.63
N GLN A 148 -12.96 -6.29 -3.34
CA GLN A 148 -12.02 -5.67 -4.26
C GLN A 148 -10.69 -5.33 -3.57
N VAL A 149 -9.59 -5.73 -4.18
CA VAL A 149 -8.24 -5.40 -3.70
C VAL A 149 -7.53 -4.60 -4.78
N PRO A 150 -7.37 -3.27 -4.61
CA PRO A 150 -6.59 -2.44 -5.54
C PRO A 150 -5.11 -2.80 -5.43
N VAL A 151 -4.54 -3.36 -6.50
CA VAL A 151 -3.14 -3.81 -6.50
C VAL A 151 -2.43 -3.48 -7.81
N GLY A 152 -1.12 -3.31 -7.73
CA GLY A 152 -0.24 -3.33 -8.90
C GLY A 152 0.06 -4.76 -9.35
N ASP A 153 0.68 -4.88 -10.53
CA ASP A 153 0.97 -6.16 -11.20
C ASP A 153 1.80 -7.10 -10.31
N ASP A 154 2.71 -6.57 -9.50
CA ASP A 154 3.56 -7.30 -8.57
C ASP A 154 2.80 -8.00 -7.43
N GLN A 155 1.55 -7.59 -7.15
CA GLN A 155 0.70 -8.17 -6.11
C GLN A 155 -0.42 -9.08 -6.64
N LEU A 156 -0.61 -9.17 -7.96
CA LEU A 156 -1.66 -9.99 -8.56
C LEU A 156 -1.59 -11.45 -8.12
N GLN A 157 -0.39 -12.02 -8.06
CA GLN A 157 -0.19 -13.41 -7.65
C GLN A 157 -0.65 -13.67 -6.21
N HIS A 158 -0.51 -12.70 -5.32
CA HIS A 158 -0.97 -12.81 -3.93
C HIS A 158 -2.50 -12.80 -3.83
N VAL A 159 -3.17 -11.95 -4.61
CA VAL A 159 -4.63 -11.90 -4.65
C VAL A 159 -5.18 -13.21 -5.27
N GLU A 160 -4.54 -13.75 -6.30
CA GLU A 160 -4.92 -15.05 -6.88
C GLU A 160 -4.72 -16.22 -5.90
N LEU A 161 -3.69 -16.17 -5.05
CA LEU A 161 -3.56 -17.14 -3.96
C LEU A 161 -4.75 -17.03 -2.99
N ALA A 162 -5.11 -15.82 -2.57
CA ALA A 162 -6.26 -15.59 -1.68
C ALA A 162 -7.57 -16.13 -2.30
N ARG A 163 -7.78 -15.90 -3.60
CA ARG A 163 -8.91 -16.45 -4.35
C ARG A 163 -8.92 -17.97 -4.36
N THR A 164 -7.76 -18.57 -4.66
CA THR A 164 -7.60 -20.04 -4.72
C THR A 164 -7.90 -20.68 -3.37
N VAL A 165 -7.35 -20.12 -2.29
CA VAL A 165 -7.57 -20.61 -0.92
C VAL A 165 -9.03 -20.42 -0.51
N ALA A 166 -9.66 -19.28 -0.80
CA ALA A 166 -11.06 -19.02 -0.52
C ALA A 166 -11.99 -20.01 -1.26
N ASN A 167 -11.76 -20.24 -2.56
CA ASN A 167 -12.56 -21.18 -3.34
C ASN A 167 -12.40 -22.62 -2.84
N ARG A 168 -11.18 -23.05 -2.51
CA ARG A 168 -10.91 -24.38 -1.94
C ARG A 168 -11.61 -24.56 -0.59
N PHE A 169 -11.49 -23.57 0.28
CA PHE A 169 -12.12 -23.59 1.59
C PHE A 169 -13.65 -23.65 1.46
N ASN A 170 -14.22 -22.77 0.64
CA ASN A 170 -15.66 -22.75 0.39
C ASN A 170 -16.17 -24.06 -0.26
N GLY A 171 -15.42 -24.62 -1.18
CA GLY A 171 -15.77 -25.90 -1.84
C GLY A 171 -15.76 -27.09 -0.87
N ARG A 172 -14.92 -27.04 0.17
CA ARG A 172 -14.81 -28.14 1.14
C ARG A 172 -15.74 -27.99 2.34
N TYR A 173 -15.93 -26.76 2.83
CA TYR A 173 -16.58 -26.49 4.12
C TYR A 173 -17.85 -25.66 3.99
N GLY A 174 -18.28 -25.29 2.78
CA GLY A 174 -19.43 -24.42 2.53
C GLY A 174 -19.04 -22.95 2.35
N PRO A 175 -19.99 -22.08 2.01
CA PRO A 175 -19.75 -20.68 1.67
C PRO A 175 -19.37 -19.84 2.89
N VAL A 176 -18.10 -19.76 3.22
CA VAL A 176 -17.54 -19.02 4.36
C VAL A 176 -16.96 -17.68 3.93
N PHE A 177 -16.12 -17.68 2.87
CA PHE A 177 -15.38 -16.50 2.45
C PHE A 177 -15.96 -15.85 1.19
N THR A 178 -16.00 -14.52 1.21
CA THR A 178 -16.15 -13.74 -0.03
C THR A 178 -14.89 -13.93 -0.88
N VAL A 179 -15.05 -14.31 -2.16
CA VAL A 179 -13.92 -14.47 -3.08
C VAL A 179 -13.51 -13.11 -3.63
N PRO A 180 -12.31 -12.59 -3.31
CA PRO A 180 -11.91 -11.25 -3.68
C PRO A 180 -11.59 -11.15 -5.18
N ALA A 181 -11.69 -9.95 -5.74
CA ALA A 181 -11.19 -9.63 -7.07
C ALA A 181 -10.03 -8.64 -6.97
N ALA A 182 -8.95 -8.91 -7.71
CA ALA A 182 -7.94 -7.89 -7.97
C ALA A 182 -8.57 -6.83 -8.87
N VAL A 183 -8.42 -5.57 -8.50
CA VAL A 183 -8.80 -4.45 -9.37
C VAL A 183 -7.55 -3.64 -9.66
N PRO A 184 -7.41 -3.09 -10.89
CA PRO A 184 -6.30 -2.21 -11.20
C PRO A 184 -6.24 -1.09 -10.15
N ALA A 185 -5.06 -0.82 -9.61
CA ALA A 185 -4.86 0.42 -8.87
C ALA A 185 -5.26 1.57 -9.82
N PRO A 186 -6.00 2.58 -9.33
CA PRO A 186 -6.30 3.75 -10.15
C PRO A 186 -5.04 4.22 -10.87
N VAL A 187 -5.18 4.64 -12.14
CA VAL A 187 -4.03 5.07 -12.96
C VAL A 187 -3.36 6.24 -12.26
N ALA A 188 -2.46 5.90 -11.38
CA ALA A 188 -1.59 6.86 -10.72
C ALA A 188 -0.28 6.90 -11.49
N ALA A 189 0.33 8.06 -11.56
CA ALA A 189 1.62 8.22 -12.22
C ALA A 189 2.59 7.15 -11.72
N ARG A 190 3.15 6.37 -12.63
CA ARG A 190 4.19 5.40 -12.34
C ARG A 190 5.49 6.17 -12.10
N VAL A 191 5.71 6.54 -10.84
CA VAL A 191 6.89 7.31 -10.47
C VAL A 191 8.13 6.42 -10.51
N MET A 192 9.07 6.78 -11.37
CA MET A 192 10.37 6.10 -11.50
C MET A 192 11.43 6.82 -10.64
N ASP A 193 12.53 6.13 -10.32
CA ASP A 193 13.65 6.70 -9.60
C ASP A 193 14.28 7.84 -10.43
N LEU A 194 14.60 8.96 -9.80
CA LEU A 194 15.15 10.12 -10.52
C LEU A 194 16.61 9.93 -10.96
N ALA A 195 17.34 9.02 -10.32
CA ALA A 195 18.72 8.67 -10.68
C ALA A 195 18.79 7.50 -11.67
N ASP A 196 17.77 6.62 -11.66
CA ASP A 196 17.60 5.53 -12.62
C ASP A 196 16.15 5.47 -13.09
N PRO A 197 15.79 6.19 -14.15
CA PRO A 197 14.42 6.27 -14.64
C PRO A 197 13.91 4.98 -15.29
N THR A 198 14.70 3.91 -15.32
CA THR A 198 14.27 2.57 -15.73
C THR A 198 13.76 1.74 -14.56
N ALA A 199 14.15 2.09 -13.34
CA ALA A 199 13.74 1.46 -12.11
C ALA A 199 12.56 2.21 -11.44
N LYS A 200 11.63 1.46 -10.82
CA LYS A 200 10.55 2.06 -10.03
C LYS A 200 11.11 2.70 -8.74
N MET A 201 10.63 3.89 -8.38
CA MET A 201 10.99 4.53 -7.11
C MET A 201 10.63 3.61 -5.93
N GLY A 202 11.64 3.08 -5.22
CA GLY A 202 11.50 2.04 -4.21
C GLY A 202 11.64 2.53 -2.77
N LYS A 203 10.98 1.89 -1.82
CA LYS A 203 11.08 2.22 -0.38
C LYS A 203 12.44 1.87 0.23
N THR A 204 13.12 0.86 -0.28
CA THR A 204 14.40 0.35 0.24
C THR A 204 15.58 1.25 -0.10
N ASN A 205 15.45 2.11 -1.10
CA ASN A 205 16.49 3.01 -1.58
C ASN A 205 16.33 4.44 -1.06
N VAL A 206 15.66 4.66 0.06
CA VAL A 206 15.31 5.99 0.60
C VAL A 206 16.52 6.89 0.86
N VAL A 207 17.73 6.34 0.91
CA VAL A 207 18.99 7.10 0.97
C VAL A 207 19.47 7.48 -0.44
N SER A 208 18.85 6.96 -1.52
CA SER A 208 19.26 7.26 -2.88
C SER A 208 18.89 8.68 -3.27
N ALA A 209 19.77 9.33 -4.04
CA ALA A 209 19.54 10.67 -4.60
C ALA A 209 18.32 10.72 -5.53
N GLY A 210 17.81 9.55 -5.97
CA GLY A 210 16.71 9.40 -6.91
C GLY A 210 15.33 9.23 -6.25
N VAL A 211 15.24 9.10 -4.92
CA VAL A 211 13.96 8.87 -4.21
C VAL A 211 13.51 10.13 -3.48
N ILE A 212 12.30 10.62 -3.76
CA ILE A 212 11.68 11.73 -3.03
C ILE A 212 10.80 11.15 -1.92
N GLY A 213 11.19 11.36 -0.65
CA GLY A 213 10.36 11.06 0.51
C GLY A 213 9.22 12.09 0.66
N ILE A 214 8.04 11.65 1.16
CA ILE A 214 6.92 12.56 1.42
C ILE A 214 7.29 13.62 2.46
N LEU A 215 8.17 13.27 3.40
CA LEU A 215 8.64 14.16 4.46
C LEU A 215 10.01 14.79 4.16
N ASP A 216 10.48 14.77 2.90
CA ASP A 216 11.70 15.47 2.51
C ASP A 216 11.47 16.99 2.53
N GLU A 217 12.40 17.73 3.13
CA GLU A 217 12.37 19.19 3.15
C GLU A 217 12.32 19.78 1.72
N PRO A 218 11.66 20.92 1.49
CA PRO A 218 11.48 21.50 0.17
C PRO A 218 12.79 21.66 -0.62
N ASP A 219 13.87 22.08 0.02
CA ASP A 219 15.19 22.24 -0.65
C ASP A 219 15.84 20.91 -1.01
N VAL A 220 15.54 19.85 -0.24
CA VAL A 220 15.96 18.48 -0.60
C VAL A 220 15.21 18.00 -1.84
N VAL A 221 13.90 18.23 -1.92
CA VAL A 221 13.06 17.92 -3.08
C VAL A 221 13.58 18.66 -4.32
N ARG A 222 13.78 19.99 -4.26
CA ARG A 222 14.32 20.80 -5.35
C ARG A 222 15.64 20.25 -5.85
N ARG A 223 16.58 19.99 -4.92
CA ARG A 223 17.90 19.45 -5.27
C ARG A 223 17.83 18.09 -5.95
N LYS A 224 16.97 17.18 -5.48
CA LYS A 224 16.78 15.84 -6.08
C LYS A 224 16.20 15.96 -7.49
N VAL A 225 15.16 16.76 -7.70
CA VAL A 225 14.55 16.95 -9.02
C VAL A 225 15.51 17.62 -9.99
N MET A 226 16.26 18.65 -9.53
CA MET A 226 17.26 19.31 -10.39
C MET A 226 18.41 18.36 -10.82
N ARG A 227 18.73 17.34 -10.01
CA ARG A 227 19.72 16.31 -10.31
C ARG A 227 19.16 15.09 -11.06
N ALA A 228 17.85 15.04 -11.31
CA ALA A 228 17.24 13.93 -12.04
C ALA A 228 17.97 13.67 -13.37
N VAL A 229 18.19 12.39 -13.65
CA VAL A 229 18.84 11.96 -14.90
C VAL A 229 17.92 12.27 -16.08
N THR A 230 18.46 12.91 -17.10
CA THR A 230 17.84 13.15 -18.40
C THR A 230 18.83 12.77 -19.50
N ASP A 231 18.35 12.56 -20.72
CA ASP A 231 19.22 12.32 -21.89
C ASP A 231 20.03 13.57 -22.28
N GLY A 232 20.93 13.42 -23.25
CA GLY A 232 21.75 14.50 -23.77
C GLY A 232 21.08 15.42 -24.79
N GLY A 233 19.73 15.29 -24.95
CA GLY A 233 18.95 16.13 -25.86
C GLY A 233 18.58 17.48 -25.27
N SER A 234 17.80 18.26 -26.02
CA SER A 234 17.31 19.58 -25.60
C SER A 234 15.79 19.72 -25.69
N THR A 235 15.11 18.81 -26.40
CA THR A 235 13.67 18.87 -26.66
C THR A 235 12.90 18.02 -25.68
N VAL A 236 11.96 18.62 -24.96
CA VAL A 236 11.08 17.92 -24.02
C VAL A 236 10.01 17.15 -24.78
N ARG A 237 10.02 15.82 -24.67
CA ARG A 237 9.02 14.92 -25.26
C ARG A 237 8.63 13.82 -24.31
N HIS A 238 7.38 13.37 -24.38
CA HIS A 238 6.94 12.17 -23.69
C HIS A 238 7.29 10.94 -24.53
N ASP A 239 8.43 10.31 -24.24
CA ASP A 239 8.95 9.13 -24.93
C ASP A 239 9.67 8.24 -23.92
N ARG A 240 9.03 7.15 -23.46
CA ARG A 240 9.58 6.27 -22.43
C ARG A 240 10.83 5.51 -22.89
N GLU A 241 10.96 5.26 -24.17
CA GLU A 241 12.08 4.48 -24.70
C GLU A 241 13.33 5.35 -24.87
N ARG A 242 13.16 6.56 -25.43
CA ARG A 242 14.26 7.46 -25.78
C ARG A 242 14.56 8.49 -24.71
N GLN A 243 13.54 8.91 -23.96
CA GLN A 243 13.65 9.95 -22.94
C GLN A 243 12.98 9.52 -21.61
N PRO A 244 13.38 8.36 -21.01
CA PRO A 244 12.71 7.84 -19.82
C PRO A 244 12.73 8.82 -18.64
N GLY A 245 13.85 9.54 -18.43
CA GLY A 245 13.96 10.52 -17.35
C GLY A 245 13.11 11.78 -17.56
N VAL A 246 13.05 12.29 -18.79
CA VAL A 246 12.17 13.41 -19.14
C VAL A 246 10.70 13.01 -19.00
N THR A 247 10.36 11.83 -19.51
CA THR A 247 9.00 11.27 -19.39
C THR A 247 8.58 11.13 -17.92
N ASN A 248 9.46 10.61 -17.06
CA ASN A 248 9.20 10.50 -15.62
C ASN A 248 8.91 11.87 -14.98
N LEU A 249 9.69 12.91 -15.33
CA LEU A 249 9.44 14.27 -14.83
C LEU A 249 8.12 14.85 -15.32
N LEU A 250 7.75 14.62 -16.59
CA LEU A 250 6.46 15.04 -17.15
C LEU A 250 5.28 14.37 -16.43
N GLU A 251 5.40 13.07 -16.14
CA GLU A 251 4.38 12.31 -15.43
C GLU A 251 4.26 12.72 -13.97
N ILE A 252 5.38 13.02 -13.29
CA ILE A 252 5.37 13.58 -11.93
C ILE A 252 4.70 14.96 -11.95
N TYR A 253 5.06 15.83 -12.90
CA TYR A 253 4.44 17.14 -13.04
C TYR A 253 2.93 17.04 -13.26
N GLN A 254 2.51 16.18 -14.19
CA GLN A 254 1.10 15.93 -14.47
C GLN A 254 0.35 15.38 -13.24
N ALA A 255 0.97 14.47 -12.49
CA ALA A 255 0.38 13.93 -11.26
C ALA A 255 0.20 15.01 -10.17
N CYS A 256 1.11 15.98 -10.10
CA CYS A 256 1.03 17.10 -9.15
C CYS A 256 0.00 18.15 -9.55
N THR A 257 -0.12 18.47 -10.84
CA THR A 257 -0.87 19.64 -11.33
C THR A 257 -2.16 19.31 -12.05
N GLY A 258 -2.33 18.06 -12.51
CA GLY A 258 -3.40 17.65 -13.42
C GLY A 258 -3.19 18.10 -14.86
N SER A 259 -2.09 18.79 -15.20
CA SER A 259 -1.77 19.34 -16.52
C SER A 259 -0.53 18.68 -17.12
N THR A 260 -0.50 18.52 -18.44
CA THR A 260 0.68 18.00 -19.16
C THR A 260 1.82 19.02 -19.28
N GLY A 261 1.54 20.33 -19.13
CA GLY A 261 2.51 21.41 -19.26
C GLY A 261 3.13 21.53 -20.66
N HIS A 262 3.78 22.67 -20.89
CA HIS A 262 4.62 22.91 -22.08
C HIS A 262 5.96 23.49 -21.62
N PHE A 263 7.07 22.84 -21.96
CA PHE A 263 8.38 23.20 -21.46
C PHE A 263 9.35 23.42 -22.61
N SER A 264 10.03 24.56 -22.61
CA SER A 264 11.03 24.92 -23.63
C SER A 264 12.40 24.28 -23.41
N SER A 265 12.66 23.74 -22.20
CA SER A 265 13.94 23.14 -21.85
C SER A 265 13.82 22.17 -20.68
N TYR A 266 14.79 21.26 -20.53
CA TYR A 266 14.88 20.37 -19.35
C TYR A 266 15.05 21.15 -18.04
N GLY A 267 15.76 22.28 -18.08
CA GLY A 267 15.91 23.14 -16.91
C GLY A 267 14.59 23.76 -16.44
N GLN A 268 13.72 24.15 -17.37
CA GLN A 268 12.38 24.63 -17.05
C GLN A 268 11.51 23.49 -16.48
N LEU A 269 11.46 22.32 -17.16
CA LEU A 269 10.74 21.15 -16.71
C LEU A 269 11.14 20.76 -15.28
N LYS A 270 12.44 20.67 -14.99
CA LYS A 270 12.93 20.31 -13.65
C LYS A 270 12.52 21.31 -12.60
N ARG A 271 12.64 22.62 -12.85
CA ARG A 271 12.24 23.66 -11.90
C ARG A 271 10.73 23.59 -11.61
N GLU A 272 9.90 23.56 -12.66
CA GLU A 272 8.46 23.55 -12.49
C GLU A 272 7.97 22.24 -11.85
N THR A 273 8.58 21.09 -12.19
CA THR A 273 8.27 19.83 -11.51
C THR A 273 8.66 19.88 -10.02
N ALA A 274 9.82 20.48 -9.68
CA ALA A 274 10.24 20.61 -8.30
C ALA A 274 9.23 21.44 -7.48
N GLU A 275 8.83 22.60 -8.00
CA GLU A 275 7.85 23.44 -7.32
C GLU A 275 6.46 22.79 -7.24
N ALA A 276 6.02 22.07 -8.27
CA ALA A 276 4.77 21.31 -8.25
C ALA A 276 4.78 20.22 -7.16
N VAL A 277 5.89 19.48 -7.03
CA VAL A 277 6.05 18.47 -5.96
C VAL A 277 6.04 19.13 -4.59
N VAL A 278 6.80 20.20 -4.40
CA VAL A 278 6.82 20.97 -3.13
C VAL A 278 5.42 21.44 -2.77
N ALA A 279 4.67 22.00 -3.72
CA ALA A 279 3.31 22.48 -3.48
C ALA A 279 2.34 21.36 -3.01
N VAL A 280 2.50 20.14 -3.52
CA VAL A 280 1.71 18.98 -3.08
C VAL A 280 2.14 18.49 -1.70
N LEU A 281 3.44 18.47 -1.42
CA LEU A 281 3.97 17.91 -0.16
C LEU A 281 3.81 18.86 1.03
N THR A 282 3.95 20.15 0.83
CA THR A 282 3.92 21.16 1.93
C THR A 282 2.66 21.03 2.82
N PRO A 283 1.43 21.01 2.29
CA PRO A 283 0.25 20.90 3.16
C PRO A 283 0.15 19.55 3.89
N ILE A 284 0.73 18.48 3.31
CA ILE A 284 0.82 17.19 3.98
C ILE A 284 1.82 17.25 5.14
N GLN A 285 2.97 17.86 4.90
CA GLN A 285 4.04 18.02 5.91
C GLN A 285 3.58 18.89 7.08
N GLU A 286 2.87 19.99 6.84
CA GLU A 286 2.29 20.84 7.88
C GLU A 286 1.31 20.06 8.78
N ARG A 287 0.40 19.28 8.18
CA ARG A 287 -0.54 18.44 8.93
C ARG A 287 0.19 17.31 9.67
N TYR A 288 1.20 16.70 9.05
CA TYR A 288 2.03 15.68 9.69
C TYR A 288 2.74 16.23 10.94
N GLU A 289 3.35 17.43 10.86
CA GLU A 289 4.00 18.04 12.01
C GLU A 289 3.02 18.36 13.15
N ALA A 290 1.78 18.75 12.83
CA ALA A 290 0.73 18.91 13.82
C ALA A 290 0.37 17.59 14.52
N LEU A 291 0.26 16.49 13.76
CA LEU A 291 0.00 15.15 14.29
C LEU A 291 1.19 14.61 15.10
N ARG A 292 2.42 14.84 14.63
CA ARG A 292 3.64 14.41 15.32
C ARG A 292 3.77 15.02 16.72
N ARG A 293 3.25 16.23 16.92
CA ARG A 293 3.20 16.90 18.23
C ARG A 293 2.10 16.36 19.14
N ARG A 294 1.18 15.55 18.61
CA ARG A 294 0.03 14.96 19.32
C ARG A 294 -0.11 13.49 18.96
N PRO A 295 0.88 12.65 19.32
CA PRO A 295 0.89 11.21 18.93
C PRO A 295 -0.35 10.47 19.43
N GLU A 296 -0.96 10.91 20.55
CA GLU A 296 -2.21 10.37 21.08
C GLU A 296 -3.37 10.46 20.09
N THR A 297 -3.40 11.48 19.21
CA THR A 297 -4.42 11.61 18.15
C THR A 297 -4.29 10.50 17.12
N VAL A 298 -3.05 10.15 16.74
CA VAL A 298 -2.79 9.07 15.80
C VAL A 298 -3.15 7.73 16.44
N GLU A 299 -2.70 7.49 17.67
CA GLU A 299 -2.99 6.24 18.42
C GLU A 299 -4.50 6.05 18.63
N ALA A 300 -5.23 7.12 18.97
CA ALA A 300 -6.69 7.08 19.12
C ALA A 300 -7.40 6.73 17.81
N ALA A 301 -6.96 7.29 16.68
CA ALA A 301 -7.51 6.98 15.35
C ALA A 301 -7.29 5.50 14.98
N LEU A 302 -6.11 4.96 15.25
CA LEU A 302 -5.78 3.56 15.01
C LEU A 302 -6.57 2.60 15.92
N ALA A 303 -6.74 2.95 17.19
CA ALA A 303 -7.52 2.17 18.15
C ALA A 303 -9.00 2.14 17.77
N GLU A 304 -9.56 3.27 17.35
CA GLU A 304 -10.94 3.36 16.86
C GLU A 304 -11.12 2.55 15.58
N GLY A 305 -10.17 2.61 14.64
CA GLY A 305 -10.19 1.79 13.44
C GLY A 305 -10.20 0.29 13.75
N ALA A 306 -9.37 -0.16 14.69
CA ALA A 306 -9.35 -1.55 15.16
C ALA A 306 -10.69 -1.95 15.81
N ARG A 307 -11.27 -1.07 16.64
CA ARG A 307 -12.59 -1.30 17.26
C ARG A 307 -13.69 -1.47 16.20
N ARG A 308 -13.67 -0.67 15.14
CA ARG A 308 -14.63 -0.75 14.02
C ARG A 308 -14.44 -2.00 13.15
N ALA A 309 -13.19 -2.42 12.94
CA ALA A 309 -12.85 -3.58 12.11
C ALA A 309 -13.18 -4.91 12.81
N ARG A 310 -12.98 -4.99 14.14
CA ARG A 310 -13.05 -6.23 14.92
C ARG A 310 -14.36 -7.01 14.80
N PRO A 311 -15.57 -6.41 14.83
CA PRO A 311 -16.80 -7.19 14.74
C PRO A 311 -16.91 -8.05 13.49
N ARG A 312 -16.51 -7.52 12.33
CA ARG A 312 -16.48 -8.28 11.07
C ARG A 312 -15.37 -9.33 11.08
N ALA A 313 -14.18 -8.97 11.50
CA ALA A 313 -13.04 -9.87 11.60
C ALA A 313 -13.38 -11.09 12.50
N ALA A 314 -13.90 -10.85 13.68
CA ALA A 314 -14.31 -11.90 14.61
C ALA A 314 -15.44 -12.77 14.03
N ALA A 315 -16.43 -12.18 13.36
CA ALA A 315 -17.51 -12.92 12.73
C ALA A 315 -16.99 -13.84 11.60
N THR A 316 -16.07 -13.37 10.78
CA THR A 316 -15.47 -14.17 9.71
C THR A 316 -14.61 -15.30 10.27
N LEU A 317 -13.75 -15.01 11.27
CA LEU A 317 -12.96 -16.03 11.94
C LEU A 317 -13.84 -17.12 12.58
N ARG A 318 -14.92 -16.73 13.27
CA ARG A 318 -15.87 -17.67 13.86
C ARG A 318 -16.51 -18.56 12.79
N ARG A 319 -17.06 -17.98 11.69
CA ARG A 319 -17.61 -18.77 10.57
C ARG A 319 -16.62 -19.79 10.03
N ALA A 320 -15.35 -19.37 9.87
CA ALA A 320 -14.29 -20.26 9.39
C ALA A 320 -13.99 -21.39 10.39
N GLY A 321 -13.90 -21.07 11.69
CA GLY A 321 -13.66 -22.04 12.74
C GLY A 321 -14.81 -23.08 12.86
N GLU A 322 -16.05 -22.61 12.90
CA GLU A 322 -17.24 -23.47 12.95
C GLU A 322 -17.32 -24.40 11.72
N ALA A 323 -17.05 -23.87 10.52
CA ALA A 323 -17.10 -24.65 9.29
C ALA A 323 -16.09 -25.81 9.25
N ILE A 324 -14.92 -25.64 9.87
CA ILE A 324 -13.90 -26.73 9.96
C ILE A 324 -14.07 -27.61 11.21
N GLY A 325 -15.08 -27.36 12.04
CA GLY A 325 -15.42 -28.21 13.19
C GLY A 325 -14.75 -27.81 14.49
N LEU A 326 -14.23 -26.58 14.61
CA LEU A 326 -13.76 -26.08 15.92
C LEU A 326 -14.94 -25.74 16.82
N VAL A 327 -14.78 -26.03 18.11
CA VAL A 327 -15.80 -25.65 19.12
C VAL A 327 -15.77 -24.13 19.27
N SER A 328 -16.90 -23.46 19.04
CA SER A 328 -17.07 -22.02 19.30
C SER A 328 -17.18 -21.78 20.81
N PHE A 329 -16.62 -20.66 21.28
CA PHE A 329 -16.69 -20.19 22.68
C PHE A 329 -17.33 -18.81 22.74
#